data_f2f20be4366f79a9a52072fd0150bbb0
#
_entry.id   f2f20be4366f79a9a52072fd0150bbb0
#
_cell.length_a   1.000
_cell.length_b   1.000
_cell.length_c   1.000
_cell.angle_alpha   90.00
_cell.angle_beta   90.00
_cell.angle_gamma   90.00
#
_symmetry.space_group_name_H-M   'P 1'
#
loop_
_entity.id
_entity.type
_entity.pdbx_description
1 polymer ?
#
loop_
_entity_poly.entity_id
_entity_poly.type
_entity_poly.pdbx_seq_one_letter_code
_entity_poly.pdbx_strand_id
1 'polypeptide(L)'
;PFAWENTSKYYDTQKQVAEDIVKGYRAFIKDIYAAGCRNLQLDDCSWGMVVDSSAPVLFGTTKAGLEKIKEQLLDVNNKAIEGAPKDLVINTHVCRGNFHSTYASSGAYDSVAETLFAKENVNAYYLEFDDERSGGFAPLAKVSGEKKVVLGLITTKSPVLEDKQVVISRIYEAAKYVPLDRLYLSPQCG
;
A
#
# COMPACT_ATOMS: atom_id res chain seq x y z
N PRO A 1 9.53 12.78 -5.55
CA PRO A 1 10.17 13.82 -4.70
C PRO A 1 11.63 13.51 -4.40
N PHE A 2 12.00 12.25 -4.11
CA PHE A 2 13.37 11.88 -3.67
C PHE A 2 14.49 12.15 -4.66
N ALA A 3 14.22 12.37 -5.90
CA ALA A 3 15.20 12.57 -6.93
C ALA A 3 14.88 13.78 -7.81
N TRP A 4 14.23 14.82 -7.23
CA TRP A 4 13.80 15.96 -8.03
C TRP A 4 14.98 16.64 -8.74
N GLU A 5 16.14 16.76 -8.12
CA GLU A 5 17.36 17.31 -8.75
C GLU A 5 17.75 16.59 -10.04
N ASN A 6 17.55 15.28 -10.11
CA ASN A 6 17.80 14.50 -11.32
C ASN A 6 16.61 14.55 -12.27
N THR A 7 15.39 14.48 -11.76
CA THR A 7 14.15 14.49 -12.52
C THR A 7 13.92 15.84 -13.20
N SER A 8 14.27 16.95 -12.54
CA SER A 8 14.14 18.31 -13.08
C SER A 8 15.02 18.60 -14.31
N LYS A 9 15.95 17.72 -14.64
CA LYS A 9 16.68 17.78 -15.91
C LYS A 9 15.84 17.41 -17.13
N TYR A 10 14.71 16.73 -16.91
CA TYR A 10 13.83 16.19 -17.96
C TYR A 10 12.40 16.71 -17.88
N TYR A 11 12.00 17.24 -16.73
CA TYR A 11 10.63 17.70 -16.44
C TYR A 11 10.65 19.07 -15.78
N ASP A 12 9.82 19.97 -16.23
CA ASP A 12 9.67 21.30 -15.65
C ASP A 12 8.91 21.30 -14.32
N THR A 13 7.99 20.32 -14.15
CA THR A 13 7.12 20.24 -12.98
C THR A 13 6.92 18.79 -12.51
N GLN A 14 6.69 18.63 -11.21
CA GLN A 14 6.30 17.32 -10.63
C GLN A 14 4.96 16.82 -11.20
N LYS A 15 4.08 17.71 -11.63
CA LYS A 15 2.82 17.34 -12.29
C LYS A 15 3.05 16.59 -13.59
N GLN A 16 3.98 17.06 -14.44
CA GLN A 16 4.34 16.35 -15.67
C GLN A 16 4.90 14.96 -15.39
N VAL A 17 5.72 14.81 -14.36
CA VAL A 17 6.21 13.48 -13.91
C VAL A 17 5.03 12.57 -13.54
N ALA A 18 4.10 13.06 -12.72
CA ALA A 18 2.92 12.30 -12.31
C ALA A 18 2.05 11.88 -13.51
N GLU A 19 1.85 12.77 -14.47
CA GLU A 19 1.10 12.48 -15.70
C GLU A 19 1.77 11.40 -16.55
N ASP A 20 3.09 11.41 -16.65
CA ASP A 20 3.81 10.39 -17.42
C ASP A 20 3.91 9.05 -16.68
N ILE A 21 4.00 9.05 -15.34
CA ILE A 21 3.85 7.83 -14.53
C ILE A 21 2.47 7.20 -14.81
N VAL A 22 1.40 7.97 -14.75
CA VAL A 22 0.03 7.48 -15.05
C VAL A 22 -0.06 6.89 -16.45
N LYS A 23 0.48 7.56 -17.46
CA LYS A 23 0.50 7.06 -18.85
C LYS A 23 1.28 5.74 -18.95
N GLY A 24 2.44 5.68 -18.33
CA GLY A 24 3.29 4.47 -18.31
C GLY A 24 2.58 3.27 -17.67
N TYR A 25 1.97 3.46 -16.51
CA TYR A 25 1.21 2.38 -15.85
C TYR A 25 -0.02 1.96 -16.64
N ARG A 26 -0.76 2.88 -17.25
CA ARG A 26 -1.89 2.53 -18.13
C ARG A 26 -1.46 1.72 -19.35
N ALA A 27 -0.34 2.06 -19.97
CA ALA A 27 0.23 1.30 -21.07
C ALA A 27 0.65 -0.11 -20.60
N PHE A 28 1.37 -0.19 -19.50
CA PHE A 28 1.78 -1.45 -18.87
C PHE A 28 0.56 -2.35 -18.56
N ILE A 29 -0.47 -1.82 -17.91
CA ILE A 29 -1.69 -2.58 -17.57
C ILE A 29 -2.37 -3.12 -18.83
N LYS A 30 -2.45 -2.32 -19.88
CA LYS A 30 -2.99 -2.73 -21.18
C LYS A 30 -2.20 -3.90 -21.78
N ASP A 31 -0.87 -3.81 -21.74
CA ASP A 31 0.00 -4.80 -22.35
C ASP A 31 -0.02 -6.12 -21.60
N ILE A 32 0.05 -6.11 -20.25
CA ILE A 32 -0.04 -7.34 -19.44
C ILE A 32 -1.42 -7.97 -19.52
N TYR A 33 -2.49 -7.17 -19.59
CA TYR A 33 -3.84 -7.69 -19.80
C TYR A 33 -3.97 -8.40 -21.16
N ALA A 34 -3.44 -7.80 -22.23
CA ALA A 34 -3.41 -8.41 -23.56
C ALA A 34 -2.58 -9.72 -23.57
N ALA A 35 -1.53 -9.81 -22.75
CA ALA A 35 -0.75 -11.03 -22.55
C ALA A 35 -1.46 -12.11 -21.69
N GLY A 36 -2.67 -11.84 -21.18
CA GLY A 36 -3.49 -12.80 -20.42
C GLY A 36 -3.53 -12.58 -18.92
N CYS A 37 -2.87 -11.55 -18.37
CA CYS A 37 -2.97 -11.21 -16.95
C CYS A 37 -4.41 -10.84 -16.56
N ARG A 38 -4.88 -11.40 -15.43
CA ARG A 38 -6.20 -11.10 -14.85
C ARG A 38 -6.12 -10.78 -13.34
N ASN A 39 -4.92 -10.84 -12.77
CA ASN A 39 -4.67 -10.50 -11.37
C ASN A 39 -3.32 -9.79 -11.29
N LEU A 40 -3.37 -8.49 -10.98
CA LEU A 40 -2.21 -7.62 -10.86
C LEU A 40 -2.06 -7.15 -9.43
N GLN A 41 -0.86 -7.23 -8.89
CA GLN A 41 -0.48 -6.56 -7.66
C GLN A 41 0.47 -5.41 -7.97
N LEU A 42 0.13 -4.21 -7.49
CA LEU A 42 1.02 -3.06 -7.45
C LEU A 42 1.73 -3.04 -6.09
N ASP A 43 3.03 -2.82 -6.10
CA ASP A 43 3.83 -2.74 -4.89
C ASP A 43 4.10 -1.27 -4.56
N ASP A 44 3.44 -0.73 -3.53
CA ASP A 44 3.52 0.69 -3.19
C ASP A 44 4.16 0.92 -1.82
N CYS A 45 5.47 1.10 -1.84
CA CYS A 45 6.24 1.44 -0.65
C CYS A 45 5.99 2.87 -0.14
N SER A 46 5.37 3.74 -0.94
CA SER A 46 5.19 5.16 -0.60
C SER A 46 4.31 5.33 0.64
N TRP A 47 3.25 4.54 0.75
CA TRP A 47 2.36 4.56 1.92
C TRP A 47 3.07 4.09 3.19
N GLY A 48 3.92 3.08 3.08
CA GLY A 48 4.78 2.63 4.18
C GLY A 48 5.72 3.72 4.68
N MET A 49 6.27 4.52 3.76
CA MET A 49 7.14 5.66 4.11
C MET A 49 6.37 6.84 4.70
N VAL A 50 5.14 7.10 4.25
CA VAL A 50 4.30 8.22 4.74
C VAL A 50 3.86 8.02 6.18
N VAL A 51 3.66 6.78 6.65
CA VAL A 51 3.27 6.51 8.04
C VAL A 51 4.45 6.56 9.01
N ASP A 52 5.68 6.55 8.52
CA ASP A 52 6.88 6.62 9.36
C ASP A 52 7.03 7.98 10.04
N SER A 53 7.55 7.99 11.25
CA SER A 53 7.78 9.22 12.00
C SER A 53 8.79 10.17 11.33
N SER A 54 9.69 9.62 10.51
CA SER A 54 10.66 10.38 9.70
C SER A 54 10.08 10.94 8.39
N ALA A 55 8.83 10.61 8.05
CA ALA A 55 8.20 11.02 6.79
C ALA A 55 8.35 12.54 6.47
N PRO A 56 8.17 13.48 7.40
CA PRO A 56 8.35 14.89 7.09
C PRO A 56 9.76 15.21 6.57
N VAL A 57 10.78 14.64 7.17
CA VAL A 57 12.18 14.81 6.74
C VAL A 57 12.42 14.13 5.41
N LEU A 58 11.96 12.89 5.27
CA LEU A 58 12.14 12.07 4.08
C LEU A 58 11.50 12.70 2.83
N PHE A 59 10.32 13.30 2.98
CA PHE A 59 9.63 14.00 1.90
C PHE A 59 9.97 15.50 1.79
N GLY A 60 10.89 16.02 2.62
CA GLY A 60 11.27 17.43 2.62
C GLY A 60 10.09 18.37 2.90
N THR A 61 9.20 18.00 3.82
CA THR A 61 7.96 18.70 4.10
C THR A 61 7.66 18.79 5.60
N THR A 62 6.50 19.33 5.95
CA THR A 62 5.96 19.37 7.32
C THR A 62 4.89 18.28 7.50
N LYS A 63 4.46 18.02 8.75
CA LYS A 63 3.31 17.14 9.01
C LYS A 63 2.05 17.58 8.23
N ALA A 64 1.79 18.87 8.14
CA ALA A 64 0.67 19.41 7.36
C ALA A 64 0.87 19.19 5.84
N GLY A 65 2.10 19.28 5.36
CA GLY A 65 2.43 19.01 3.96
C GLY A 65 2.30 17.54 3.56
N LEU A 66 2.38 16.60 4.51
CA LEU A 66 2.15 15.19 4.24
C LEU A 66 0.71 14.90 3.78
N GLU A 67 -0.28 15.67 4.22
CA GLU A 67 -1.67 15.50 3.73
C GLU A 67 -1.74 15.71 2.22
N LYS A 68 -1.10 16.75 1.71
CA LYS A 68 -1.03 16.99 0.26
C LYS A 68 -0.30 15.88 -0.48
N ILE A 69 0.75 15.31 0.11
CA ILE A 69 1.47 14.18 -0.48
C ILE A 69 0.58 12.95 -0.56
N LYS A 70 -0.19 12.63 0.50
CA LYS A 70 -1.15 11.52 0.50
C LYS A 70 -2.20 11.68 -0.60
N GLU A 71 -2.75 12.89 -0.77
CA GLU A 71 -3.70 13.17 -1.85
C GLU A 71 -3.07 13.01 -3.23
N GLN A 72 -1.83 13.43 -3.42
CA GLN A 72 -1.11 13.27 -4.67
C GLN A 72 -0.81 11.79 -5.00
N LEU A 73 -0.40 10.99 -4.01
CA LEU A 73 -0.19 9.56 -4.16
C LEU A 73 -1.49 8.86 -4.57
N LEU A 74 -2.58 9.14 -3.85
CA LEU A 74 -3.90 8.60 -4.16
C LEU A 74 -4.36 8.97 -5.58
N ASP A 75 -4.19 10.22 -5.98
CA ASP A 75 -4.59 10.71 -7.31
C ASP A 75 -3.82 9.97 -8.41
N VAL A 76 -2.50 9.82 -8.25
CA VAL A 76 -1.66 9.09 -9.22
C VAL A 76 -2.06 7.62 -9.28
N ASN A 77 -2.22 6.95 -8.14
CA ASN A 77 -2.58 5.53 -8.08
C ASN A 77 -3.95 5.29 -8.74
N ASN A 78 -4.96 6.05 -8.35
CA ASN A 78 -6.29 5.90 -8.93
C ASN A 78 -6.32 6.20 -10.44
N LYS A 79 -5.63 7.23 -10.89
CA LYS A 79 -5.51 7.54 -12.32
C LYS A 79 -4.75 6.47 -13.09
N ALA A 80 -3.73 5.87 -12.51
CA ALA A 80 -2.95 4.82 -13.16
C ALA A 80 -3.80 3.59 -13.50
N ILE A 81 -4.76 3.24 -12.64
CA ILE A 81 -5.64 2.06 -12.81
C ILE A 81 -7.01 2.41 -13.42
N GLU A 82 -7.33 3.70 -13.57
CA GLU A 82 -8.59 4.13 -14.15
C GLU A 82 -8.76 3.64 -15.59
N GLY A 83 -9.92 3.06 -15.89
CA GLY A 83 -10.22 2.51 -17.22
C GLY A 83 -9.63 1.11 -17.44
N ALA A 84 -9.03 0.49 -16.45
CA ALA A 84 -8.61 -0.91 -16.53
C ALA A 84 -9.81 -1.84 -16.80
N PRO A 85 -9.62 -2.97 -17.51
CA PRO A 85 -10.68 -3.92 -17.78
C PRO A 85 -11.36 -4.42 -16.50
N LYS A 86 -12.69 -4.55 -16.50
CA LYS A 86 -13.48 -4.88 -15.31
C LYS A 86 -13.19 -6.28 -14.73
N ASP A 87 -12.67 -7.18 -15.53
CA ASP A 87 -12.26 -8.54 -15.13
C ASP A 87 -10.79 -8.63 -14.71
N LEU A 88 -10.05 -7.53 -14.73
CA LEU A 88 -8.72 -7.43 -14.14
C LEU A 88 -8.85 -7.09 -12.65
N VAL A 89 -8.45 -8.02 -11.80
CA VAL A 89 -8.31 -7.77 -10.36
C VAL A 89 -7.02 -6.99 -10.12
N ILE A 90 -7.12 -5.82 -9.51
CA ILE A 90 -5.98 -4.97 -9.16
C ILE A 90 -5.89 -4.84 -7.65
N ASN A 91 -4.76 -5.27 -7.11
CA ASN A 91 -4.46 -5.23 -5.68
C ASN A 91 -3.27 -4.31 -5.44
N THR A 92 -3.11 -3.82 -4.22
CA THR A 92 -1.91 -3.10 -3.80
C THR A 92 -1.30 -3.73 -2.56
N HIS A 93 0.04 -3.79 -2.51
CA HIS A 93 0.81 -4.15 -1.33
C HIS A 93 1.47 -2.89 -0.75
N VAL A 94 1.25 -2.64 0.53
CA VAL A 94 1.93 -1.56 1.25
C VAL A 94 3.19 -2.13 1.89
N CYS A 95 4.28 -2.10 1.13
CA CYS A 95 5.57 -2.60 1.55
C CYS A 95 6.26 -1.62 2.51
N ARG A 96 6.91 -2.16 3.53
CA ARG A 96 7.73 -1.39 4.50
C ARG A 96 9.22 -1.73 4.42
N GLY A 97 9.60 -2.45 3.39
CA GLY A 97 10.96 -2.95 3.18
C GLY A 97 11.16 -4.36 3.72
N ASN A 98 11.92 -5.17 2.97
CA ASN A 98 12.24 -6.55 3.34
C ASN A 98 13.61 -6.97 2.77
N PHE A 99 14.67 -6.31 3.22
CA PHE A 99 16.05 -6.61 2.80
C PHE A 99 16.87 -7.10 3.97
N HIS A 100 17.49 -8.27 3.84
CA HIS A 100 18.26 -8.92 4.91
C HIS A 100 17.50 -9.01 6.25
N SER A 101 16.23 -9.43 6.20
CA SER A 101 15.33 -9.57 7.36
C SER A 101 15.10 -8.25 8.13
N THR A 102 15.26 -7.10 7.46
CA THR A 102 15.03 -5.77 8.04
C THR A 102 13.90 -5.04 7.33
N TYR A 103 13.40 -3.99 7.95
CA TYR A 103 12.42 -3.07 7.37
C TYR A 103 13.05 -1.67 7.21
N ALA A 104 12.51 -0.87 6.30
CA ALA A 104 12.95 0.50 6.04
C ALA A 104 12.05 1.55 6.71
N SER A 105 10.81 1.21 7.04
CA SER A 105 9.84 2.13 7.64
C SER A 105 8.95 1.43 8.67
N SER A 106 8.47 2.21 9.65
CA SER A 106 7.57 1.75 10.71
C SER A 106 6.48 2.80 10.97
N GLY A 107 5.36 2.39 11.53
CA GLY A 107 4.25 3.28 11.89
C GLY A 107 2.89 2.61 11.64
N ALA A 108 1.89 2.96 12.45
CA ALA A 108 0.53 2.47 12.29
C ALA A 108 -0.14 3.08 11.05
N TYR A 109 -1.14 2.38 10.50
CA TYR A 109 -1.87 2.85 9.32
C TYR A 109 -2.88 3.98 9.61
N ASP A 110 -3.03 4.42 10.87
CA ASP A 110 -4.02 5.42 11.29
C ASP A 110 -3.96 6.70 10.46
N SER A 111 -2.75 7.20 10.20
CA SER A 111 -2.55 8.48 9.48
C SER A 111 -2.91 8.42 8.00
N VAL A 112 -3.03 7.24 7.41
CA VAL A 112 -3.34 7.05 5.98
C VAL A 112 -4.70 6.41 5.73
N ALA A 113 -5.37 5.91 6.76
CA ALA A 113 -6.58 5.11 6.64
C ALA A 113 -7.71 5.83 5.87
N GLU A 114 -7.96 7.11 6.16
CA GLU A 114 -8.99 7.91 5.49
C GLU A 114 -8.67 8.19 4.01
N THR A 115 -7.41 8.19 3.64
CA THR A 115 -7.01 8.43 2.25
C THR A 115 -6.85 7.11 1.51
N LEU A 116 -6.02 6.22 2.03
CA LEU A 116 -5.70 4.94 1.39
C LEU A 116 -6.91 4.00 1.39
N PHE A 117 -7.37 3.58 2.57
CA PHE A 117 -8.38 2.51 2.66
C PHE A 117 -9.77 2.94 2.22
N ALA A 118 -10.12 4.22 2.47
CA ALA A 118 -11.43 4.71 2.08
C ALA A 118 -11.53 5.04 0.58
N LYS A 119 -10.43 5.47 -0.08
CA LYS A 119 -10.54 6.15 -1.38
C LYS A 119 -9.75 5.50 -2.53
N GLU A 120 -8.78 4.63 -2.27
CA GLU A 120 -8.05 3.98 -3.35
C GLU A 120 -8.91 2.92 -4.04
N ASN A 121 -8.87 2.87 -5.38
CA ASN A 121 -9.79 2.06 -6.20
C ASN A 121 -9.22 0.66 -6.50
N VAL A 122 -8.67 -0.02 -5.50
CA VAL A 122 -8.16 -1.39 -5.62
C VAL A 122 -9.16 -2.44 -5.13
N ASN A 123 -8.95 -3.71 -5.51
CA ASN A 123 -9.78 -4.83 -5.07
C ASN A 123 -9.36 -5.38 -3.70
N ALA A 124 -8.05 -5.34 -3.40
CA ALA A 124 -7.53 -5.80 -2.12
C ALA A 124 -6.28 -5.03 -1.69
N TYR A 125 -6.08 -4.98 -0.38
CA TYR A 125 -4.87 -4.50 0.27
C TYR A 125 -4.09 -5.67 0.86
N TYR A 126 -2.81 -5.77 0.55
CA TYR A 126 -1.84 -6.65 1.19
C TYR A 126 -1.05 -5.82 2.21
N LEU A 127 -1.28 -6.06 3.50
CA LEU A 127 -0.81 -5.20 4.58
C LEU A 127 0.09 -5.96 5.55
N GLU A 128 1.20 -5.36 5.93
CA GLU A 128 2.09 -5.91 6.95
C GLU A 128 1.51 -5.67 8.34
N PHE A 129 1.32 -6.76 9.09
CA PHE A 129 0.85 -6.79 10.47
C PHE A 129 1.59 -7.86 11.30
N ASP A 130 2.80 -8.23 10.92
CA ASP A 130 3.58 -9.30 11.54
C ASP A 130 4.14 -8.95 12.92
N ASP A 131 4.32 -7.65 13.22
CA ASP A 131 4.81 -7.18 14.52
C ASP A 131 4.22 -5.81 14.94
N GLU A 132 4.69 -5.28 16.07
CA GLU A 132 4.20 -4.04 16.68
C GLU A 132 4.41 -2.78 15.83
N ARG A 133 5.38 -2.78 14.89
CA ARG A 133 5.69 -1.60 14.06
C ARG A 133 4.52 -1.16 13.19
N SER A 134 3.61 -2.07 12.88
CA SER A 134 2.44 -1.80 12.01
C SER A 134 1.21 -1.30 12.79
N GLY A 135 1.26 -1.27 14.11
CA GLY A 135 0.14 -0.89 14.95
C GLY A 135 -0.98 -1.95 15.00
N GLY A 136 -2.15 -1.53 15.41
CA GLY A 136 -3.34 -2.39 15.50
C GLY A 136 -4.22 -2.35 14.26
N PHE A 137 -5.35 -3.08 14.32
CA PHE A 137 -6.28 -3.24 13.19
C PHE A 137 -7.37 -2.17 13.08
N ALA A 138 -7.47 -1.23 14.05
CA ALA A 138 -8.50 -0.19 14.04
C ALA A 138 -8.59 0.62 12.71
N PRO A 139 -7.46 0.94 12.04
CA PRO A 139 -7.50 1.62 10.74
C PRO A 139 -8.29 0.87 9.66
N LEU A 140 -8.41 -0.45 9.75
CA LEU A 140 -9.16 -1.27 8.80
C LEU A 140 -10.66 -0.96 8.76
N ALA A 141 -11.21 -0.31 9.81
CA ALA A 141 -12.58 0.20 9.80
C ALA A 141 -12.86 1.20 8.66
N LYS A 142 -11.80 1.74 8.03
CA LYS A 142 -11.91 2.65 6.87
C LYS A 142 -11.89 1.95 5.52
N VAL A 143 -11.70 0.64 5.48
CA VAL A 143 -11.75 -0.13 4.23
C VAL A 143 -13.15 -0.07 3.65
N SER A 144 -13.29 0.64 2.53
CA SER A 144 -14.57 0.93 1.91
C SER A 144 -15.03 -0.16 0.95
N GLY A 145 -16.34 -0.28 0.76
CA GLY A 145 -16.96 -1.20 -0.20
C GLY A 145 -16.67 -2.68 0.13
N GLU A 146 -16.52 -3.48 -0.91
CA GLU A 146 -16.27 -4.92 -0.84
C GLU A 146 -14.77 -5.28 -0.93
N LYS A 147 -13.89 -4.33 -0.67
CA LYS A 147 -12.44 -4.56 -0.75
C LYS A 147 -12.00 -5.62 0.26
N LYS A 148 -11.08 -6.46 -0.18
CA LYS A 148 -10.47 -7.50 0.63
C LYS A 148 -9.24 -6.97 1.36
N VAL A 149 -8.92 -7.59 2.49
CA VAL A 149 -7.69 -7.31 3.24
C VAL A 149 -6.93 -8.61 3.42
N VAL A 150 -5.71 -8.63 2.94
CA VAL A 150 -4.77 -9.73 3.13
C VAL A 150 -3.85 -9.36 4.29
N LEU A 151 -4.05 -10.04 5.40
CA LEU A 151 -3.33 -9.83 6.65
C LEU A 151 -1.96 -10.52 6.58
N GLY A 152 -0.90 -9.76 6.44
CA GLY A 152 0.47 -10.22 6.50
C GLY A 152 0.90 -10.47 7.95
N LEU A 153 0.47 -11.59 8.52
CA LEU A 153 0.73 -11.95 9.92
C LEU A 153 1.94 -12.85 10.10
N ILE A 154 2.43 -13.44 9.02
CA ILE A 154 3.59 -14.33 9.06
C ILE A 154 4.83 -13.52 8.71
N THR A 155 5.79 -13.45 9.64
CA THR A 155 6.99 -12.66 9.41
C THR A 155 8.00 -13.37 8.51
N THR A 156 8.66 -12.63 7.64
CA THR A 156 9.86 -13.08 6.92
C THR A 156 11.15 -12.51 7.54
N LYS A 157 11.04 -11.84 8.69
CA LYS A 157 12.15 -11.17 9.38
C LYS A 157 12.71 -11.95 10.57
N SER A 158 12.06 -13.05 10.94
CA SER A 158 12.48 -13.93 12.03
C SER A 158 12.36 -15.40 11.61
N PRO A 159 13.28 -16.28 12.00
CA PRO A 159 13.16 -17.72 11.74
C PRO A 159 12.25 -18.44 12.75
N VAL A 160 11.69 -17.73 13.72
CA VAL A 160 10.79 -18.29 14.73
C VAL A 160 9.41 -18.50 14.11
N LEU A 161 8.93 -19.75 14.12
CA LEU A 161 7.59 -20.08 13.65
C LEU A 161 6.53 -19.45 14.59
N GLU A 162 5.54 -18.79 13.98
CA GLU A 162 4.44 -18.19 14.73
C GLU A 162 3.56 -19.24 15.41
N ASP A 163 3.07 -18.92 16.60
CA ASP A 163 2.06 -19.73 17.27
C ASP A 163 0.73 -19.62 16.52
N LYS A 164 0.18 -20.77 16.13
CA LYS A 164 -1.08 -20.86 15.38
C LYS A 164 -2.25 -20.18 16.10
N GLN A 165 -2.32 -20.27 17.43
CA GLN A 165 -3.42 -19.68 18.21
C GLN A 165 -3.29 -18.15 18.25
N VAL A 166 -2.08 -17.63 18.29
CA VAL A 166 -1.81 -16.20 18.20
C VAL A 166 -2.26 -15.68 16.82
N VAL A 167 -1.90 -16.35 15.73
CA VAL A 167 -2.34 -15.95 14.38
C VAL A 167 -3.87 -15.97 14.27
N ILE A 168 -4.53 -17.03 14.76
CA ILE A 168 -6.00 -17.13 14.76
C ILE A 168 -6.62 -15.99 15.57
N SER A 169 -6.11 -15.69 16.75
CA SER A 169 -6.64 -14.61 17.60
C SER A 169 -6.52 -13.24 16.92
N ARG A 170 -5.43 -12.99 16.21
CA ARG A 170 -5.22 -11.75 15.46
C ARG A 170 -6.16 -11.62 14.25
N ILE A 171 -6.47 -12.74 13.57
CA ILE A 171 -7.49 -12.74 12.51
C ILE A 171 -8.85 -12.34 13.08
N TYR A 172 -9.26 -12.90 14.22
CA TYR A 172 -10.52 -12.52 14.87
C TYR A 172 -10.52 -11.09 15.41
N GLU A 173 -9.37 -10.57 15.80
CA GLU A 173 -9.23 -9.15 16.15
C GLU A 173 -9.49 -8.26 14.94
N ALA A 174 -8.88 -8.56 13.79
CA ALA A 174 -9.11 -7.84 12.53
C ALA A 174 -10.58 -7.96 12.07
N ALA A 175 -11.23 -9.11 12.33
CA ALA A 175 -12.62 -9.36 11.97
C ALA A 175 -13.64 -8.45 12.70
N LYS A 176 -13.21 -7.71 13.73
CA LYS A 176 -14.02 -6.67 14.35
C LYS A 176 -14.21 -5.44 13.45
N TYR A 177 -13.37 -5.27 12.44
CA TYR A 177 -13.32 -4.10 11.56
C TYR A 177 -13.66 -4.42 10.11
N VAL A 178 -13.33 -5.62 9.63
CA VAL A 178 -13.61 -6.10 8.27
C VAL A 178 -14.25 -7.49 8.38
N PRO A 179 -15.37 -7.77 7.71
CA PRO A 179 -16.00 -9.10 7.71
C PRO A 179 -15.02 -10.22 7.38
N LEU A 180 -15.15 -11.35 8.08
CA LEU A 180 -14.19 -12.46 8.01
C LEU A 180 -14.06 -13.04 6.58
N ASP A 181 -15.11 -13.03 5.80
CA ASP A 181 -15.14 -13.49 4.40
C ASP A 181 -14.37 -12.58 3.45
N ARG A 182 -13.97 -11.39 3.90
CA ARG A 182 -13.08 -10.46 3.19
C ARG A 182 -11.64 -10.43 3.72
N LEU A 183 -11.34 -11.24 4.75
CA LEU A 183 -10.00 -11.36 5.32
C LEU A 183 -9.26 -12.56 4.74
N TYR A 184 -8.00 -12.37 4.43
CA TYR A 184 -7.09 -13.39 3.93
C TYR A 184 -5.80 -13.36 4.74
N LEU A 185 -5.04 -14.44 4.73
CA LEU A 185 -3.76 -14.57 5.44
C LEU A 185 -2.62 -14.69 4.43
N SER A 186 -1.51 -14.01 4.70
CA SER A 186 -0.27 -14.12 3.93
C SER A 186 0.97 -13.89 4.80
N PRO A 187 2.18 -14.13 4.27
CA PRO A 187 3.38 -13.49 4.79
C PRO A 187 3.24 -11.95 4.73
N GLN A 188 4.02 -11.26 5.57
CA GLN A 188 3.94 -9.79 5.64
C GLN A 188 4.46 -9.12 4.36
N CYS A 189 5.45 -9.72 3.71
CA CYS A 189 6.00 -9.34 2.42
C CYS A 189 6.48 -10.63 1.74
N GLY A 190 6.45 -10.71 0.42
CA GLY A 190 6.68 -11.93 -0.31
C GLY A 190 8.09 -12.14 -0.73
#